data_f11b0a04a155d5ff5223bc701841becb
#
_entry.id   f11b0a04a155d5ff5223bc701841becb
#
_cell.length_a   1.000
_cell.length_b   1.000
_cell.length_c   1.000
_cell.angle_alpha   90.00
_cell.angle_beta   90.00
_cell.angle_gamma   90.00
#
_symmetry.space_group_name_H-M   'P 1'
#
loop_
_entity.id
_entity.type
_entity.pdbx_description
1 polymer ?
#
loop_
_entity_poly.entity_id
_entity_poly.type
_entity_poly.pdbx_seq_one_letter_code
_entity_poly.pdbx_strand_id
1 'polypeptide(L)'
;METQARYTLVGSFVLAAILAVFAFVYWLENTGGLAERQLYRVRFQSSISGLLKGSSVLFNGIRVGEVTDISLSADAPKDVLVPIAVDRSAPMGADTVVNVDFQGLTAAPVIELSGAAPGAAPSSVTPDNTPPLLTASPESTQSLTQSARATLNRLDKVIDDNSSALHDAITGISNFAGVLSRNTERI
;
A
#
# COMPACT_ATOMS: atom_id res chain seq x y z
N MET A 1 -55.23 -38.25 20.38
CA MET A 1 -54.73 -36.92 20.95
C MET A 1 -53.22 -36.77 20.88
N GLU A 2 -52.49 -37.55 20.13
CA GLU A 2 -50.99 -37.50 20.11
C GLU A 2 -50.38 -36.66 19.01
N THR A 3 -51.17 -36.19 18.07
CA THR A 3 -50.66 -35.43 16.91
C THR A 3 -50.39 -33.96 17.22
N GLN A 4 -51.07 -33.33 18.14
CA GLN A 4 -50.89 -31.91 18.47
C GLN A 4 -49.60 -31.64 19.25
N ALA A 5 -49.18 -32.57 20.12
CA ALA A 5 -47.92 -32.40 20.88
C ALA A 5 -46.67 -32.42 19.99
N ARG A 6 -46.70 -33.15 18.86
CA ARG A 6 -45.57 -33.25 17.93
C ARG A 6 -45.39 -31.99 17.12
N TYR A 7 -46.45 -31.28 16.74
CA TYR A 7 -46.32 -30.01 15.99
C TYR A 7 -45.72 -28.91 16.85
N THR A 8 -46.07 -28.83 18.13
CA THR A 8 -45.46 -27.88 19.08
C THR A 8 -43.98 -28.17 19.28
N LEU A 9 -43.60 -29.45 19.36
CA LEU A 9 -42.21 -29.85 19.53
C LEU A 9 -41.38 -29.55 18.27
N VAL A 10 -41.93 -29.79 17.08
CA VAL A 10 -41.29 -29.46 15.81
C VAL A 10 -41.18 -27.92 15.65
N GLY A 11 -42.23 -27.17 15.99
CA GLY A 11 -42.19 -25.70 15.94
C GLY A 11 -41.17 -25.09 16.89
N SER A 12 -41.07 -25.61 18.12
CA SER A 12 -40.08 -25.14 19.07
C SER A 12 -38.64 -25.47 18.63
N PHE A 13 -38.44 -26.64 18.03
CA PHE A 13 -37.14 -27.06 17.49
C PHE A 13 -36.70 -26.13 16.32
N VAL A 14 -37.61 -25.86 15.40
CA VAL A 14 -37.31 -24.93 14.27
C VAL A 14 -36.99 -23.54 14.79
N LEU A 15 -37.74 -23.03 15.77
CA LEU A 15 -37.49 -21.72 16.34
C LEU A 15 -36.14 -21.69 17.09
N ALA A 16 -35.81 -22.74 17.83
CA ALA A 16 -34.49 -22.87 18.48
C ALA A 16 -33.35 -22.96 17.46
N ALA A 17 -33.53 -23.67 16.35
CA ALA A 17 -32.55 -23.77 15.29
C ALA A 17 -32.29 -22.40 14.64
N ILE A 18 -33.33 -21.62 14.35
CA ILE A 18 -33.23 -20.28 13.81
C ILE A 18 -32.46 -19.37 14.80
N LEU A 19 -32.82 -19.37 16.07
CA LEU A 19 -32.10 -18.58 17.09
C LEU A 19 -30.64 -19.04 17.21
N ALA A 20 -30.34 -20.33 17.13
CA ALA A 20 -28.96 -20.81 17.15
C ALA A 20 -28.13 -20.30 15.96
N VAL A 21 -28.73 -20.26 14.76
CA VAL A 21 -28.06 -19.71 13.57
C VAL A 21 -27.80 -18.23 13.75
N PHE A 22 -28.76 -17.43 14.23
CA PHE A 22 -28.54 -16.02 14.51
C PHE A 22 -27.46 -15.78 15.57
N ALA A 23 -27.50 -16.56 16.65
CA ALA A 23 -26.48 -16.49 17.70
C ALA A 23 -25.10 -16.86 17.18
N PHE A 24 -25.01 -17.87 16.31
CA PHE A 24 -23.76 -18.29 15.68
C PHE A 24 -23.20 -17.21 14.75
N VAL A 25 -24.04 -16.61 13.89
CA VAL A 25 -23.62 -15.52 13.00
C VAL A 25 -23.16 -14.32 13.82
N TYR A 26 -23.91 -13.94 14.86
CA TYR A 26 -23.53 -12.86 15.78
C TYR A 26 -22.20 -13.15 16.48
N TRP A 27 -22.00 -14.37 16.96
CA TRP A 27 -20.74 -14.80 17.58
C TRP A 27 -19.57 -14.74 16.58
N LEU A 28 -19.80 -15.20 15.35
CA LEU A 28 -18.78 -15.19 14.29
C LEU A 28 -18.36 -13.77 13.93
N GLU A 29 -19.31 -12.84 13.80
CA GLU A 29 -19.07 -11.44 13.51
C GLU A 29 -18.30 -10.75 14.65
N ASN A 30 -18.66 -11.06 15.90
CA ASN A 30 -18.04 -10.48 17.09
C ASN A 30 -16.67 -11.11 17.43
N THR A 31 -16.37 -12.31 16.92
CA THR A 31 -15.07 -13.00 17.14
C THR A 31 -14.04 -12.67 16.06
N GLY A 32 -14.41 -11.87 15.05
CA GLY A 32 -13.58 -11.48 13.91
C GLY A 32 -12.39 -10.56 14.22
N GLY A 33 -11.69 -10.75 15.33
CA GLY A 33 -10.30 -10.29 15.53
C GLY A 33 -10.06 -8.78 15.66
N LEU A 34 -11.09 -7.94 15.74
CA LEU A 34 -10.94 -6.49 15.93
C LEU A 34 -10.59 -6.09 17.39
N ALA A 35 -10.77 -7.03 18.34
CA ALA A 35 -10.57 -6.74 19.78
C ALA A 35 -9.10 -6.55 20.19
N GLU A 36 -8.15 -6.94 19.35
CA GLU A 36 -6.71 -6.82 19.67
C GLU A 36 -5.97 -5.85 18.75
N ARG A 37 -6.68 -5.10 17.90
CA ARG A 37 -6.06 -4.15 16.99
C ARG A 37 -6.01 -2.74 17.57
N GLN A 38 -4.88 -2.07 17.39
CA GLN A 38 -4.73 -0.65 17.70
C GLN A 38 -5.03 0.19 16.48
N LEU A 39 -5.79 1.26 16.67
CA LEU A 39 -6.07 2.23 15.64
C LEU A 39 -4.96 3.29 15.59
N TYR A 40 -4.47 3.57 14.40
CA TYR A 40 -3.55 4.66 14.09
C TYR A 40 -4.16 5.52 12.99
N ARG A 41 -3.79 6.79 12.93
CA ARG A 41 -4.15 7.68 11.81
C ARG A 41 -2.89 8.03 11.06
N VAL A 42 -2.90 7.79 9.76
CA VAL A 42 -1.80 8.17 8.88
C VAL A 42 -2.22 9.41 8.10
N ARG A 43 -1.39 10.44 8.10
CA ARG A 43 -1.56 11.63 7.29
C ARG A 43 -0.63 11.56 6.09
N PHE A 44 -1.21 11.60 4.89
CA PHE A 44 -0.49 11.74 3.64
C PHE A 44 -0.64 13.17 3.13
N GLN A 45 0.49 13.82 2.81
CA GLN A 45 0.52 15.20 2.29
C GLN A 45 0.42 15.26 0.77
N SER A 46 0.24 14.12 0.12
CA SER A 46 0.12 13.97 -1.33
C SER A 46 -0.98 13.00 -1.69
N SER A 47 -1.42 13.07 -2.95
CA SER A 47 -2.45 12.17 -3.48
C SER A 47 -1.99 10.71 -3.41
N ILE A 48 -2.80 9.86 -2.81
CA ILE A 48 -2.63 8.41 -2.78
C ILE A 48 -3.63 7.80 -3.76
N SER A 49 -3.13 7.32 -4.91
CA SER A 49 -3.99 6.71 -5.92
C SER A 49 -4.17 5.22 -5.66
N GLY A 50 -5.42 4.76 -5.71
CA GLY A 50 -5.77 3.34 -5.68
C GLY A 50 -5.86 2.71 -4.29
N LEU A 51 -5.47 3.40 -3.20
CA LEU A 51 -5.68 2.90 -1.85
C LEU A 51 -7.18 2.84 -1.55
N LEU A 52 -7.62 1.74 -0.97
CA LEU A 52 -9.03 1.46 -0.68
C LEU A 52 -9.19 1.04 0.79
N LYS A 53 -10.40 1.17 1.30
CA LYS A 53 -10.78 0.53 2.55
C LYS A 53 -10.57 -0.99 2.42
N GLY A 54 -9.91 -1.60 3.42
CA GLY A 54 -9.50 -3.01 3.39
C GLY A 54 -8.13 -3.26 2.74
N SER A 55 -7.45 -2.23 2.19
CA SER A 55 -6.06 -2.38 1.74
C SER A 55 -5.18 -2.88 2.88
N SER A 56 -4.21 -3.74 2.55
CA SER A 56 -3.32 -4.34 3.55
C SER A 56 -2.35 -3.31 4.12
N VAL A 57 -2.07 -3.44 5.42
CA VAL A 57 -0.98 -2.75 6.10
C VAL A 57 0.10 -3.79 6.39
N LEU A 58 1.29 -3.54 5.88
CA LEU A 58 2.47 -4.40 6.05
C LEU A 58 3.44 -3.74 7.02
N PHE A 59 4.18 -4.53 7.76
CA PHE A 59 5.33 -4.09 8.55
C PHE A 59 6.54 -4.90 8.11
N ASN A 60 7.52 -4.24 7.49
CA ASN A 60 8.66 -4.91 6.86
C ASN A 60 8.24 -6.10 5.96
N GLY A 61 7.20 -5.90 5.15
CA GLY A 61 6.67 -6.91 4.22
C GLY A 61 5.69 -7.93 4.83
N ILE A 62 5.48 -7.95 6.16
CA ILE A 62 4.56 -8.86 6.84
C ILE A 62 3.22 -8.14 7.07
N ARG A 63 2.10 -8.76 6.70
CA ARG A 63 0.79 -8.18 6.95
C ARG A 63 0.48 -8.13 8.44
N VAL A 64 0.27 -6.92 8.96
CA VAL A 64 -0.03 -6.64 10.36
C VAL A 64 -1.36 -5.93 10.57
N GLY A 65 -2.05 -5.57 9.49
CA GLY A 65 -3.29 -4.82 9.63
C GLY A 65 -3.99 -4.51 8.31
N GLU A 66 -4.93 -3.57 8.40
CA GLU A 66 -5.71 -3.12 7.25
C GLU A 66 -6.16 -1.67 7.39
N VAL A 67 -6.44 -1.03 6.26
CA VAL A 67 -7.04 0.31 6.18
C VAL A 67 -8.51 0.23 6.57
N THR A 68 -8.92 1.00 7.57
CA THR A 68 -10.32 0.99 8.05
C THR A 68 -11.19 2.02 7.34
N ASP A 69 -10.62 3.16 6.97
CA ASP A 69 -11.33 4.22 6.26
C ASP A 69 -10.35 5.15 5.53
N ILE A 70 -10.86 6.01 4.66
CA ILE A 70 -10.08 7.03 3.96
C ILE A 70 -10.91 8.31 3.93
N SER A 71 -10.35 9.40 4.42
CA SER A 71 -11.01 10.70 4.48
C SER A 71 -10.07 11.85 4.14
N LEU A 72 -10.63 12.95 3.67
CA LEU A 72 -9.85 14.18 3.48
C LEU A 72 -9.80 14.95 4.81
N SER A 73 -8.67 15.58 5.10
CA SER A 73 -8.57 16.45 6.27
C SER A 73 -9.44 17.69 6.09
N ALA A 74 -10.27 18.00 7.10
CA ALA A 74 -11.09 19.20 7.06
C ALA A 74 -10.24 20.49 7.14
N ASP A 75 -9.12 20.43 7.85
CA ASP A 75 -8.23 21.59 8.05
C ASP A 75 -7.28 21.82 6.87
N ALA A 76 -6.95 20.76 6.14
CA ALA A 76 -6.05 20.80 5.00
C ALA A 76 -6.57 19.87 3.88
N PRO A 77 -7.36 20.39 2.91
CA PRO A 77 -7.98 19.55 1.87
C PRO A 77 -7.00 18.79 0.96
N LYS A 78 -5.72 19.14 1.00
CA LYS A 78 -4.65 18.41 0.28
C LYS A 78 -4.19 17.17 1.03
N ASP A 79 -4.44 17.11 2.34
CA ASP A 79 -4.01 16.01 3.19
C ASP A 79 -5.09 14.93 3.23
N VAL A 80 -4.66 13.70 3.03
CA VAL A 80 -5.52 12.53 3.17
C VAL A 80 -5.26 11.88 4.52
N LEU A 81 -6.31 11.67 5.30
CA LEU A 81 -6.27 10.95 6.57
C LEU A 81 -6.74 9.51 6.34
N VAL A 82 -5.89 8.58 6.71
CA VAL A 82 -6.12 7.15 6.55
C VAL A 82 -6.05 6.49 7.93
N PRO A 83 -7.18 6.21 8.57
CA PRO A 83 -7.23 5.35 9.74
C PRO A 83 -6.86 3.92 9.37
N ILE A 84 -5.95 3.33 10.13
CA ILE A 84 -5.49 1.94 9.98
C ILE A 84 -5.68 1.18 11.28
N ALA A 85 -6.05 -0.08 11.18
CA ALA A 85 -6.10 -1.01 12.31
C ALA A 85 -4.90 -1.95 12.21
N VAL A 86 -4.03 -1.92 13.22
CA VAL A 86 -2.77 -2.69 13.25
C VAL A 86 -2.78 -3.61 14.47
N ASP A 87 -2.30 -4.82 14.30
CA ASP A 87 -2.19 -5.79 15.39
C ASP A 87 -1.26 -5.27 16.49
N ARG A 88 -1.59 -5.49 17.74
CA ARG A 88 -0.79 -5.04 18.90
C ARG A 88 0.61 -5.65 18.95
N SER A 89 0.81 -6.78 18.29
CA SER A 89 2.10 -7.44 18.18
C SER A 89 3.09 -6.71 17.27
N ALA A 90 2.59 -5.81 16.41
CA ALA A 90 3.45 -5.03 15.52
C ALA A 90 4.27 -4.02 16.34
N PRO A 91 5.60 -3.95 16.12
CA PRO A 91 6.49 -3.06 16.86
C PRO A 91 6.34 -1.61 16.36
N MET A 92 5.22 -0.96 16.73
CA MET A 92 4.93 0.42 16.34
C MET A 92 5.61 1.41 17.27
N GLY A 93 6.44 2.29 16.73
CA GLY A 93 7.15 3.35 17.46
C GLY A 93 6.84 4.75 16.92
N ALA A 94 7.30 5.76 17.63
CA ALA A 94 7.18 7.16 17.19
C ALA A 94 8.03 7.45 15.94
N ASP A 95 9.03 6.62 15.68
CA ASP A 95 9.93 6.65 14.53
C ASP A 95 9.47 5.74 13.37
N THR A 96 8.28 5.15 13.46
CA THR A 96 7.72 4.33 12.38
C THR A 96 7.52 5.17 11.13
N VAL A 97 8.22 4.81 10.07
CA VAL A 97 8.11 5.41 8.75
C VAL A 97 6.95 4.76 8.01
N VAL A 98 6.11 5.58 7.40
CA VAL A 98 4.95 5.13 6.64
C VAL A 98 5.17 5.43 5.16
N ASN A 99 5.08 4.41 4.32
CA ASN A 99 5.17 4.51 2.87
C ASN A 99 3.92 3.88 2.23
N VAL A 100 3.68 4.21 0.97
CA VAL A 100 2.75 3.47 0.11
C VAL A 100 3.59 2.68 -0.89
N ASP A 101 3.37 1.38 -0.92
CA ASP A 101 4.03 0.48 -1.87
C ASP A 101 2.99 -0.27 -2.69
N PHE A 102 3.44 -0.93 -3.76
CA PHE A 102 2.59 -1.66 -4.67
C PHE A 102 2.94 -3.15 -4.63
N GLN A 103 1.97 -3.96 -4.24
CA GLN A 103 2.20 -5.38 -4.08
C GLN A 103 1.96 -6.17 -5.36
N GLY A 104 3.00 -6.85 -5.82
CA GLY A 104 2.95 -7.79 -6.92
C GLY A 104 2.69 -7.17 -8.30
N LEU A 105 2.39 -8.03 -9.27
CA LEU A 105 2.14 -7.63 -10.67
C LEU A 105 0.82 -6.86 -10.85
N THR A 106 -0.12 -7.01 -9.93
CA THR A 106 -1.41 -6.31 -9.96
C THR A 106 -1.29 -4.86 -9.50
N ALA A 107 -0.12 -4.47 -8.97
CA ALA A 107 0.14 -3.13 -8.44
C ALA A 107 -0.93 -2.65 -7.44
N ALA A 108 -1.47 -3.57 -6.62
CA ALA A 108 -2.40 -3.20 -5.56
C ALA A 108 -1.66 -2.37 -4.51
N PRO A 109 -2.11 -1.13 -4.19
CA PRO A 109 -1.45 -0.29 -3.22
C PRO A 109 -1.68 -0.83 -1.81
N VAL A 110 -0.61 -0.82 -1.04
CA VAL A 110 -0.56 -1.23 0.37
C VAL A 110 0.14 -0.15 1.18
N ILE A 111 -0.17 -0.07 2.47
CA ILE A 111 0.61 0.77 3.38
C ILE A 111 1.75 -0.07 3.92
N GLU A 112 2.98 0.38 3.71
CA GLU A 112 4.17 -0.23 4.29
C GLU A 112 4.68 0.60 5.47
N LEU A 113 4.84 -0.09 6.58
CA LEU A 113 5.40 0.44 7.81
C LEU A 113 6.81 -0.14 7.99
N SER A 114 7.75 0.69 8.37
CA SER A 114 9.13 0.28 8.62
C SER A 114 9.77 1.12 9.72
N GLY A 115 10.88 0.65 10.31
CA GLY A 115 11.73 1.47 11.14
C GLY A 115 11.27 1.65 12.59
N ALA A 116 10.93 0.58 13.31
CA ALA A 116 10.89 0.68 14.77
C ALA A 116 12.29 0.41 15.35
N ALA A 117 12.98 1.44 15.86
CA ALA A 117 14.23 1.23 16.58
C ALA A 117 13.98 0.40 17.85
N PRO A 118 14.87 -0.53 18.22
CA PRO A 118 14.76 -1.26 19.47
C PRO A 118 14.72 -0.27 20.65
N GLY A 119 13.60 -0.24 21.38
CA GLY A 119 13.40 0.69 22.51
C GLY A 119 12.73 2.01 22.15
N ALA A 120 12.31 2.23 20.90
CA ALA A 120 11.44 3.36 20.58
C ALA A 120 10.16 3.29 21.42
N ALA A 121 9.82 4.40 22.08
CA ALA A 121 8.58 4.47 22.84
C ALA A 121 7.40 4.15 21.90
N PRO A 122 6.47 3.27 22.31
CA PRO A 122 5.29 3.02 21.51
C PRO A 122 4.59 4.34 21.25
N SER A 123 4.07 4.54 20.05
CA SER A 123 3.25 5.71 19.74
C SER A 123 2.09 5.78 20.72
N SER A 124 2.25 6.61 21.75
CA SER A 124 1.29 6.70 22.83
C SER A 124 -0.02 7.29 22.32
N VAL A 125 -1.12 6.67 22.72
CA VAL A 125 -2.45 7.27 22.59
C VAL A 125 -2.40 8.65 23.24
N THR A 126 -2.78 9.68 22.52
CA THR A 126 -2.88 11.04 23.02
C THR A 126 -3.82 11.04 24.24
N PRO A 127 -3.65 11.93 25.26
CA PRO A 127 -4.50 11.98 26.46
C PRO A 127 -6.01 12.04 26.16
N ASP A 128 -6.38 12.46 24.96
CA ASP A 128 -7.77 12.59 24.47
C ASP A 128 -8.33 11.29 23.86
N ASN A 129 -7.74 10.14 24.09
CA ASN A 129 -8.14 8.85 23.48
C ASN A 129 -8.20 8.88 21.94
N THR A 130 -7.56 9.85 21.33
CA THR A 130 -7.45 9.98 19.87
C THR A 130 -6.34 9.05 19.36
N PRO A 131 -6.58 8.26 18.28
CA PRO A 131 -5.54 7.42 17.74
C PRO A 131 -4.28 8.21 17.38
N PRO A 132 -3.07 7.68 17.65
CA PRO A 132 -1.82 8.36 17.34
C PRO A 132 -1.74 8.71 15.85
N LEU A 133 -1.21 9.90 15.55
CA LEU A 133 -1.04 10.40 14.20
C LEU A 133 0.37 10.10 13.72
N LEU A 134 0.48 9.32 12.66
CA LEU A 134 1.70 9.08 11.92
C LEU A 134 1.71 9.97 10.67
N THR A 135 2.85 10.53 10.32
CA THR A 135 2.99 11.30 9.06
C THR A 135 3.75 10.45 8.06
N ALA A 136 3.17 10.26 6.90
CA ALA A 136 3.84 9.55 5.81
C ALA A 136 4.99 10.39 5.26
N SER A 137 6.06 9.71 4.84
CA SER A 137 7.20 10.36 4.17
C SER A 137 6.74 11.09 2.91
N PRO A 138 7.26 12.29 2.63
CA PRO A 138 6.90 13.02 1.40
C PRO A 138 7.23 12.24 0.11
N GLU A 139 8.20 11.34 0.17
CA GLU A 139 8.64 10.49 -0.94
C GLU A 139 7.77 9.23 -1.12
N SER A 140 6.91 8.94 -0.15
CA SER A 140 6.11 7.70 -0.09
C SER A 140 5.09 7.54 -1.21
N THR A 141 4.86 8.58 -2.01
CA THR A 141 3.86 8.61 -3.08
C THR A 141 4.46 8.87 -4.46
N GLN A 142 5.78 8.67 -4.62
CA GLN A 142 6.37 8.74 -5.96
C GLN A 142 5.79 7.61 -6.81
N SER A 143 4.83 7.97 -7.65
CA SER A 143 4.22 7.00 -8.55
C SER A 143 5.29 6.40 -9.47
N LEU A 144 5.18 5.12 -9.78
CA LEU A 144 6.03 4.43 -10.76
C LEU A 144 6.14 5.24 -12.08
N THR A 145 5.07 5.95 -12.43
CA THR A 145 5.02 6.87 -13.58
C THR A 145 5.99 8.05 -13.44
N GLN A 146 6.14 8.63 -12.24
CA GLN A 146 7.09 9.73 -12.02
C GLN A 146 8.53 9.21 -12.08
N SER A 147 8.80 8.05 -11.49
CA SER A 147 10.12 7.41 -11.56
C SER A 147 10.48 7.03 -12.99
N ALA A 148 9.54 6.48 -13.76
CA ALA A 148 9.72 6.19 -15.18
C ALA A 148 10.01 7.46 -15.99
N ARG A 149 9.25 8.54 -15.79
CA ARG A 149 9.48 9.83 -16.45
C ARG A 149 10.85 10.42 -16.10
N ALA A 150 11.26 10.36 -14.83
CA ALA A 150 12.57 10.82 -14.40
C ALA A 150 13.71 10.03 -15.07
N THR A 151 13.53 8.71 -15.23
CA THR A 151 14.49 7.86 -15.93
C THR A 151 14.54 8.17 -17.41
N LEU A 152 13.40 8.35 -18.07
CA LEU A 152 13.34 8.74 -19.49
C LEU A 152 14.01 10.08 -19.72
N ASN A 153 13.74 11.10 -18.90
CA ASN A 153 14.40 12.41 -19.02
C ASN A 153 15.93 12.34 -18.81
N ARG A 154 16.41 11.40 -17.97
CA ARG A 154 17.84 11.17 -17.82
C ARG A 154 18.45 10.51 -19.07
N LEU A 155 17.72 9.58 -19.69
CA LEU A 155 18.15 8.94 -20.94
C LEU A 155 18.19 9.98 -22.07
N ASP A 156 17.18 10.82 -22.23
CA ASP A 156 17.15 11.88 -23.23
C ASP A 156 18.39 12.79 -23.05
N LYS A 157 18.69 13.19 -21.81
CA LYS A 157 19.88 14.02 -21.53
C LYS A 157 21.18 13.30 -21.87
N VAL A 158 21.32 12.01 -21.58
CA VAL A 158 22.53 11.24 -21.95
C VAL A 158 22.68 11.15 -23.48
N ILE A 159 21.58 10.99 -24.21
CA ILE A 159 21.59 10.95 -25.67
C ILE A 159 21.98 12.32 -26.22
N ASP A 160 21.40 13.39 -25.71
CA ASP A 160 21.70 14.78 -26.13
C ASP A 160 23.17 15.14 -25.87
N ASP A 161 23.67 14.85 -24.67
CA ASP A 161 25.05 15.14 -24.26
C ASP A 161 26.09 14.35 -25.08
N ASN A 162 25.71 13.18 -25.64
CA ASN A 162 26.58 12.33 -26.46
C ASN A 162 26.25 12.38 -27.97
N SER A 163 25.28 13.18 -28.37
CA SER A 163 24.83 13.22 -29.78
C SER A 163 25.93 13.59 -30.76
N SER A 164 26.79 14.56 -30.39
CA SER A 164 27.93 14.93 -31.21
C SER A 164 28.96 13.82 -31.33
N ALA A 165 29.32 13.17 -30.22
CA ALA A 165 30.26 12.05 -30.21
C ALA A 165 29.75 10.84 -31.03
N LEU A 166 28.46 10.56 -30.95
CA LEU A 166 27.81 9.53 -31.76
C LEU A 166 27.84 9.90 -33.26
N HIS A 167 27.56 11.16 -33.61
CA HIS A 167 27.61 11.64 -34.95
C HIS A 167 29.04 11.53 -35.55
N ASP A 168 30.05 11.94 -34.80
CA ASP A 168 31.44 11.87 -35.17
C ASP A 168 31.89 10.40 -35.35
N ALA A 169 31.47 9.49 -34.47
CA ALA A 169 31.77 8.08 -34.59
C ALA A 169 31.14 7.46 -35.88
N ILE A 170 29.85 7.74 -36.14
CA ILE A 170 29.14 7.28 -37.31
C ILE A 170 29.82 7.83 -38.59
N THR A 171 30.18 9.10 -38.59
CA THR A 171 30.87 9.75 -39.72
C THR A 171 32.25 9.14 -39.93
N GLY A 172 32.99 8.84 -38.87
CA GLY A 172 34.30 8.17 -38.93
C GLY A 172 34.20 6.78 -39.51
N ILE A 173 33.21 6.00 -39.09
CA ILE A 173 32.94 4.65 -39.63
C ILE A 173 32.56 4.73 -41.12
N SER A 174 31.72 5.67 -41.50
CA SER A 174 31.31 5.89 -42.91
C SER A 174 32.48 6.25 -43.81
N ASN A 175 33.35 7.16 -43.33
CA ASN A 175 34.58 7.57 -44.04
C ASN A 175 35.55 6.37 -44.19
N PHE A 176 35.74 5.60 -43.12
CA PHE A 176 36.58 4.40 -43.17
C PHE A 176 36.06 3.36 -44.19
N ALA A 177 34.75 3.09 -44.14
CA ALA A 177 34.12 2.17 -45.11
C ALA A 177 34.26 2.67 -46.54
N GLY A 178 34.13 3.96 -46.78
CA GLY A 178 34.34 4.59 -48.11
C GLY A 178 35.77 4.51 -48.60
N VAL A 179 36.76 4.62 -47.72
CA VAL A 179 38.20 4.45 -48.07
C VAL A 179 38.49 2.99 -48.38
N LEU A 180 37.91 2.05 -47.57
CA LEU A 180 38.09 0.61 -47.79
C LEU A 180 37.48 0.16 -49.15
N SER A 181 36.27 0.62 -49.47
CA SER A 181 35.60 0.34 -50.74
C SER A 181 36.43 0.80 -51.97
N ARG A 182 37.03 2.00 -51.88
CA ARG A 182 37.88 2.52 -52.99
C ARG A 182 39.20 1.78 -53.15
N ASN A 183 39.71 1.14 -52.08
CA ASN A 183 40.95 0.36 -52.15
C ASN A 183 40.74 -1.08 -52.61
N THR A 184 39.54 -1.64 -52.43
CA THR A 184 39.22 -2.99 -52.91
C THR A 184 39.11 -3.10 -54.45
N GLU A 185 38.93 -1.96 -55.16
CA GLU A 185 38.99 -1.93 -56.62
C GLU A 185 40.43 -1.90 -57.20
N ARG A 186 41.44 -1.81 -56.34
CA ARG A 186 42.86 -1.73 -56.74
C ARG A 186 43.66 -2.98 -56.41
N ILE A 187 43.05 -4.04 -55.92
CA ILE A 187 43.61 -5.35 -55.71
C ILE A 187 43.02 -6.35 -56.74
#